data_7fe75720458c2d1b6938fa2c7b9d5145
#
_entry.id   7fe75720458c2d1b6938fa2c7b9d5145
#
_cell.length_a   1.000
_cell.length_b   1.000
_cell.length_c   1.000
_cell.angle_alpha   90.00
_cell.angle_beta   90.00
_cell.angle_gamma   90.00
#
_symmetry.space_group_name_H-M   'P 1'
#
loop_
_entity.id
_entity.type
_entity.pdbx_description
1 polymer ?
#
loop_
_entity_poly.entity_id
_entity_poly.type
_entity_poly.pdbx_seq_one_letter_code
_entity_poly.pdbx_strand_id
1 'polypeptide(L)'
;MAEVHRPRGVPRHASLLVSLCFGILFVAKTLGQIQGSAGQTDTKPFTASVALREGYDSNPLTQSYQSTQDIQSSTYTSIQPSLGYNYLGMQADMALRYDFSGTYYPSINQQYDIQYAQTFTGRYTYAIDPRTSFTLGNNFVYTEQPLVAQFVQAGISPTFNTSTINNLATVQADYRVTDRLSMITRWNNTLVYLGGSSANNNYMNNGAFQQFRLDFTPETVGTFSFDYQIYDYDLDNTYRDNQQVAFSVGADHTFLPTLFFSGRAGLQLNDNFGLADNDFIVGNGGLGSGEQEIGAFPFASITGTWNYEQRSFLSAGFSTQIQQSNQANASDSEAYTLNLNWDHYFTDKFSVIQSFFINVATFTPQLSQEQASAARLSYQGSGTQTTVSYQCKFAYEFLPYLSAELGWSYTSYGSYFDVNNSNNPSYNRNQVYLGVRGTY
;
A
#
# COMPACT_ATOMS: atom_id res chain seq x y z
N MET A 1 9.09 -50.28 7.95
CA MET A 1 7.93 -49.45 7.75
C MET A 1 7.66 -48.73 9.07
N ALA A 2 7.96 -47.47 9.15
CA ALA A 2 7.72 -46.62 10.31
C ALA A 2 6.74 -45.51 9.88
N GLU A 3 5.54 -45.52 10.40
CA GLU A 3 4.53 -44.49 10.20
C GLU A 3 4.97 -43.21 10.89
N VAL A 4 5.19 -42.14 10.10
CA VAL A 4 5.44 -40.80 10.61
C VAL A 4 4.09 -40.17 10.96
N HIS A 5 3.82 -40.07 12.26
CA HIS A 5 2.66 -39.33 12.79
C HIS A 5 2.82 -37.84 12.51
N ARG A 6 1.97 -37.26 11.65
CA ARG A 6 1.85 -35.79 11.48
C ARG A 6 1.08 -35.22 12.67
N PRO A 7 1.56 -34.17 13.31
CA PRO A 7 0.79 -33.49 14.35
C PRO A 7 -0.44 -32.81 13.73
N ARG A 8 -1.60 -33.04 14.34
CA ARG A 8 -2.89 -32.42 14.01
C ARG A 8 -2.76 -30.90 14.17
N GLY A 9 -3.23 -30.18 13.16
CA GLY A 9 -3.19 -28.72 13.12
C GLY A 9 -3.89 -28.05 14.32
N VAL A 10 -3.24 -27.04 14.84
CA VAL A 10 -3.80 -26.12 15.84
C VAL A 10 -4.96 -25.37 15.16
N PRO A 11 -6.13 -25.24 15.82
CA PRO A 11 -7.27 -24.56 15.23
C PRO A 11 -6.91 -23.08 14.96
N ARG A 12 -7.07 -22.65 13.71
CA ARG A 12 -6.73 -21.31 13.19
C ARG A 12 -7.40 -20.13 13.95
N HIS A 13 -8.34 -20.42 14.84
CA HIS A 13 -9.08 -19.39 15.59
C HIS A 13 -8.39 -18.93 16.89
N ALA A 14 -7.40 -19.64 17.40
CA ALA A 14 -6.75 -19.27 18.66
C ALA A 14 -5.64 -18.21 18.53
N SER A 15 -5.04 -18.05 17.35
CA SER A 15 -3.98 -17.07 17.13
C SER A 15 -4.51 -15.63 16.91
N LEU A 16 -5.76 -15.47 16.52
CA LEU A 16 -6.36 -14.16 16.26
C LEU A 16 -6.62 -13.35 17.56
N LEU A 17 -6.88 -14.01 18.67
CA LEU A 17 -7.19 -13.37 19.96
C LEU A 17 -5.95 -12.86 20.71
N VAL A 18 -4.79 -13.46 20.51
CA VAL A 18 -3.55 -13.07 21.21
C VAL A 18 -2.92 -11.80 20.60
N SER A 19 -3.08 -11.55 19.31
CA SER A 19 -2.59 -10.33 18.67
C SER A 19 -3.39 -9.07 19.03
N LEU A 20 -4.63 -9.22 19.48
CA LEU A 20 -5.48 -8.09 19.86
C LEU A 20 -5.08 -7.44 21.20
N CYS A 21 -4.39 -8.15 22.09
CA CYS A 21 -4.12 -7.67 23.45
C CYS A 21 -2.80 -6.89 23.61
N PHE A 22 -1.87 -6.95 22.65
CA PHE A 22 -0.56 -6.28 22.77
C PHE A 22 -0.42 -4.98 21.97
N GLY A 23 -1.40 -4.61 21.15
CA GLY A 23 -1.37 -3.42 20.29
C GLY A 23 -1.86 -2.12 20.91
N ILE A 24 -2.24 -2.09 22.21
CA ILE A 24 -2.99 -0.96 22.79
C ILE A 24 -2.11 0.17 23.32
N LEU A 25 -0.80 0.06 23.31
CA LEU A 25 0.08 1.10 23.87
C LEU A 25 1.04 1.63 22.80
N PHE A 26 0.88 2.91 22.47
CA PHE A 26 1.70 3.81 21.65
C PHE A 26 1.29 4.03 20.20
N VAL A 27 0.92 5.25 19.91
CA VAL A 27 0.43 5.68 18.62
C VAL A 27 0.70 7.14 18.31
N ALA A 28 0.86 7.48 17.13
CA ALA A 28 1.35 8.71 16.60
C ALA A 28 0.84 9.38 15.34
N LYS A 29 1.34 10.45 14.89
CA LYS A 29 0.95 11.34 13.79
C LYS A 29 1.97 11.44 12.68
N THR A 30 1.72 11.00 11.56
CA THR A 30 1.85 11.41 10.16
C THR A 30 1.97 10.21 9.26
N LEU A 31 0.90 9.88 8.64
CA LEU A 31 0.98 9.30 7.30
C LEU A 31 0.25 10.28 6.40
N GLY A 32 1.00 10.85 5.48
CA GLY A 32 0.40 11.62 4.43
C GLY A 32 -0.70 10.81 3.77
N GLN A 33 -1.88 11.38 3.77
CA GLN A 33 -2.98 11.10 2.87
C GLN A 33 -3.31 9.63 2.59
N ILE A 34 -3.81 8.91 3.59
CA ILE A 34 -4.91 8.01 3.27
C ILE A 34 -6.10 8.94 3.05
N GLN A 35 -6.42 9.17 1.79
CA GLN A 35 -7.56 9.98 1.38
C GLN A 35 -8.86 9.25 1.75
N GLY A 36 -9.29 9.43 2.99
CA GLY A 36 -10.67 9.39 3.37
C GLY A 36 -11.05 10.83 3.63
N SER A 37 -11.92 11.40 2.80
CA SER A 37 -12.52 12.73 2.91
C SER A 37 -11.70 13.75 3.75
N ALA A 38 -10.71 14.38 3.12
CA ALA A 38 -10.01 15.51 3.71
C ALA A 38 -11.00 16.67 3.82
N GLY A 39 -11.61 16.88 4.97
CA GLY A 39 -12.50 18.01 5.13
C GLY A 39 -13.26 18.11 6.45
N GLN A 40 -13.42 17.03 7.18
CA GLN A 40 -13.94 17.09 8.55
C GLN A 40 -12.90 16.55 9.52
N THR A 41 -12.22 17.45 10.21
CA THR A 41 -11.70 17.12 11.54
C THR A 41 -12.95 16.81 12.38
N ASP A 42 -13.28 15.52 12.46
CA ASP A 42 -14.33 15.06 13.37
C ASP A 42 -13.93 15.49 14.77
N THR A 43 -14.59 16.49 15.28
CA THR A 43 -14.37 17.02 16.63
C THR A 43 -14.89 16.06 17.70
N LYS A 44 -15.58 14.99 17.28
CA LYS A 44 -16.08 13.95 18.17
C LYS A 44 -14.92 13.06 18.62
N PRO A 45 -14.77 12.84 19.93
CA PRO A 45 -13.74 11.94 20.45
C PRO A 45 -13.95 10.48 20.03
N PHE A 46 -15.20 10.05 19.82
CA PHE A 46 -15.54 8.72 19.33
C PHE A 46 -16.40 8.81 18.08
N THR A 47 -16.05 8.01 17.08
CA THR A 47 -16.84 7.81 15.86
C THR A 47 -17.08 6.33 15.66
N ALA A 48 -18.27 5.97 15.25
CA ALA A 48 -18.61 4.62 14.87
C ALA A 48 -19.44 4.62 13.59
N SER A 49 -19.20 3.68 12.70
CA SER A 49 -20.05 3.49 11.54
C SER A 49 -20.20 2.02 11.20
N VAL A 50 -21.32 1.68 10.57
CA VAL A 50 -21.55 0.36 9.99
C VAL A 50 -22.15 0.55 8.60
N ALA A 51 -21.53 -0.06 7.59
CA ALA A 51 -22.12 -0.17 6.26
C ALA A 51 -22.55 -1.61 5.99
N LEU A 52 -23.74 -1.75 5.42
CA LEU A 52 -24.25 -3.00 4.85
C LEU A 52 -24.34 -2.80 3.34
N ARG A 53 -23.82 -3.74 2.56
CA ARG A 53 -23.78 -3.67 1.10
C ARG A 53 -24.18 -4.99 0.49
N GLU A 54 -24.99 -4.91 -0.55
CA GLU A 54 -25.32 -5.99 -1.47
C GLU A 54 -24.76 -5.65 -2.83
N GLY A 55 -24.13 -6.59 -3.51
CA GLY A 55 -23.52 -6.30 -4.78
C GLY A 55 -23.29 -7.52 -5.66
N TYR A 56 -22.66 -7.26 -6.79
CA TYR A 56 -22.21 -8.23 -7.77
C TYR A 56 -20.72 -8.04 -8.03
N ASP A 57 -20.01 -9.14 -8.13
CA ASP A 57 -18.59 -9.22 -8.40
C ASP A 57 -18.34 -10.21 -9.56
N SER A 58 -17.73 -9.73 -10.62
CA SER A 58 -17.50 -10.54 -11.83
C SER A 58 -16.34 -11.53 -11.69
N ASN A 59 -15.44 -11.35 -10.72
CA ASN A 59 -14.27 -12.19 -10.49
C ASN A 59 -13.76 -12.09 -9.04
N PRO A 60 -14.53 -12.60 -8.06
CA PRO A 60 -14.19 -12.50 -6.64
C PRO A 60 -12.84 -13.12 -6.24
N LEU A 61 -12.42 -14.15 -6.97
CA LEU A 61 -11.16 -14.87 -6.71
C LEU A 61 -9.98 -14.32 -7.53
N THR A 62 -10.17 -13.24 -8.29
CA THR A 62 -9.12 -12.66 -9.16
C THR A 62 -8.46 -13.69 -10.07
N GLN A 63 -9.27 -14.63 -10.61
CA GLN A 63 -8.81 -15.69 -11.48
C GLN A 63 -8.31 -15.12 -12.81
N SER A 64 -7.19 -15.64 -13.29
CA SER A 64 -6.63 -15.26 -14.60
C SER A 64 -7.48 -15.83 -15.75
N TYR A 65 -7.63 -15.05 -16.83
CA TYR A 65 -8.24 -15.51 -18.08
C TYR A 65 -7.51 -16.69 -18.74
N GLN A 66 -6.25 -16.91 -18.38
CA GLN A 66 -5.46 -18.05 -18.87
C GLN A 66 -5.63 -19.31 -18.01
N SER A 67 -6.37 -19.21 -16.91
CA SER A 67 -6.71 -20.37 -16.11
C SER A 67 -7.60 -21.33 -16.92
N THR A 68 -7.37 -22.63 -16.76
CA THR A 68 -8.26 -23.66 -17.32
C THR A 68 -9.60 -23.77 -16.58
N GLN A 69 -9.74 -23.03 -15.48
CA GLN A 69 -10.98 -22.96 -14.71
C GLN A 69 -11.82 -21.77 -15.17
N ASP A 70 -13.12 -21.98 -15.28
CA ASP A 70 -14.07 -20.92 -15.61
C ASP A 70 -14.05 -19.83 -14.53
N ILE A 71 -14.01 -18.58 -14.97
CA ILE A 71 -14.09 -17.43 -14.06
C ILE A 71 -15.46 -17.41 -13.40
N GLN A 72 -15.47 -17.53 -12.09
CA GLN A 72 -16.70 -17.53 -11.31
C GLN A 72 -17.09 -16.10 -10.93
N SER A 73 -18.30 -15.71 -11.27
CA SER A 73 -18.91 -14.48 -10.75
C SER A 73 -19.87 -14.79 -9.61
N SER A 74 -20.08 -13.85 -8.73
CA SER A 74 -21.00 -14.01 -7.61
C SER A 74 -21.68 -12.70 -7.21
N THR A 75 -22.90 -12.79 -6.69
CA THR A 75 -23.40 -11.75 -5.80
C THR A 75 -22.66 -11.82 -4.48
N TYR A 76 -22.69 -10.75 -3.71
CA TYR A 76 -22.10 -10.73 -2.38
C TYR A 76 -22.88 -9.85 -1.41
N THR A 77 -22.79 -10.20 -0.14
CA THR A 77 -23.23 -9.38 0.99
C THR A 77 -22.01 -8.99 1.81
N SER A 78 -21.84 -7.71 2.14
CA SER A 78 -20.75 -7.30 3.01
C SER A 78 -21.22 -6.45 4.18
N ILE A 79 -20.55 -6.63 5.32
CA ILE A 79 -20.68 -5.80 6.51
C ILE A 79 -19.36 -5.12 6.81
N GLN A 80 -19.39 -3.81 7.04
CA GLN A 80 -18.19 -2.99 7.21
C GLN A 80 -18.33 -2.07 8.43
N PRO A 81 -18.10 -2.57 9.66
CA PRO A 81 -17.99 -1.73 10.84
C PRO A 81 -16.66 -0.96 10.85
N SER A 82 -16.72 0.28 11.34
CA SER A 82 -15.56 1.15 11.57
C SER A 82 -15.70 1.83 12.93
N LEU A 83 -14.59 1.91 13.66
CA LEU A 83 -14.49 2.59 14.94
C LEU A 83 -13.34 3.57 14.91
N GLY A 84 -13.56 4.78 15.38
CA GLY A 84 -12.54 5.83 15.49
C GLY A 84 -12.50 6.44 16.89
N TYR A 85 -11.29 6.81 17.29
CA TYR A 85 -11.06 7.59 18.50
C TYR A 85 -10.10 8.73 18.20
N ASN A 86 -10.49 9.97 18.56
CA ASN A 86 -9.70 11.16 18.38
C ASN A 86 -9.54 11.88 19.73
N TYR A 87 -8.32 12.21 20.08
CA TYR A 87 -7.98 13.04 21.21
C TYR A 87 -7.18 14.24 20.75
N LEU A 88 -7.62 15.43 21.09
CA LEU A 88 -6.96 16.69 20.80
C LEU A 88 -6.62 17.36 22.12
N GLY A 89 -5.35 17.33 22.51
CA GLY A 89 -4.81 18.00 23.69
C GLY A 89 -3.93 19.19 23.31
N MET A 90 -3.49 19.97 24.31
CA MET A 90 -2.63 21.14 24.06
C MET A 90 -1.24 20.77 23.53
N GLN A 91 -0.69 19.65 23.92
CA GLN A 91 0.64 19.17 23.50
C GLN A 91 0.61 17.80 22.83
N ALA A 92 -0.52 17.10 22.91
CA ALA A 92 -0.64 15.75 22.38
C ALA A 92 -1.94 15.59 21.60
N ASP A 93 -1.83 15.03 20.44
CA ASP A 93 -2.97 14.59 19.64
C ASP A 93 -2.89 13.08 19.43
N MET A 94 -4.01 12.39 19.39
CA MET A 94 -4.09 10.97 19.05
C MET A 94 -5.28 10.71 18.15
N ALA A 95 -5.07 9.90 17.13
CA ALA A 95 -6.12 9.38 16.26
C ALA A 95 -5.93 7.88 16.07
N LEU A 96 -6.97 7.11 16.38
CA LEU A 96 -7.04 5.67 16.18
C LEU A 96 -8.23 5.35 15.30
N ARG A 97 -8.06 4.44 14.37
CA ARG A 97 -9.15 3.93 13.54
C ARG A 97 -8.97 2.45 13.30
N TYR A 98 -10.06 1.71 13.45
CA TYR A 98 -10.16 0.30 13.08
C TYR A 98 -11.32 0.11 12.12
N ASP A 99 -11.03 -0.45 10.96
CA ASP A 99 -12.00 -0.80 9.94
C ASP A 99 -11.96 -2.32 9.74
N PHE A 100 -13.12 -2.95 9.75
CA PHE A 100 -13.30 -4.35 9.41
C PHE A 100 -14.21 -4.46 8.19
N SER A 101 -13.97 -5.44 7.34
CA SER A 101 -14.87 -5.84 6.27
C SER A 101 -14.99 -7.35 6.24
N GLY A 102 -16.21 -7.85 6.33
CA GLY A 102 -16.55 -9.25 6.06
C GLY A 102 -17.44 -9.31 4.84
N THR A 103 -17.07 -10.10 3.84
CA THR A 103 -17.81 -10.26 2.59
C THR A 103 -18.13 -11.72 2.35
N TYR A 104 -19.40 -12.04 2.14
CA TYR A 104 -19.88 -13.38 1.86
C TYR A 104 -20.30 -13.52 0.39
N TYR A 105 -19.79 -14.55 -0.27
CA TYR A 105 -20.03 -14.89 -1.68
C TYR A 105 -20.76 -16.24 -1.80
N PRO A 106 -22.09 -16.27 -1.96
CA PRO A 106 -22.88 -17.53 -1.91
C PRO A 106 -22.61 -18.47 -3.08
N SER A 107 -22.06 -18.01 -4.18
CA SER A 107 -21.83 -18.81 -5.39
C SER A 107 -20.39 -19.34 -5.53
N ILE A 108 -19.54 -19.13 -4.52
CA ILE A 108 -18.15 -19.57 -4.52
C ILE A 108 -17.99 -20.81 -3.64
N ASN A 109 -16.97 -21.61 -3.89
CA ASN A 109 -16.66 -22.80 -3.12
C ASN A 109 -16.49 -22.48 -1.63
N GLN A 110 -17.03 -23.31 -0.74
CA GLN A 110 -17.08 -23.15 0.72
C GLN A 110 -15.73 -22.80 1.40
N GLN A 111 -14.61 -23.01 0.73
CA GLN A 111 -13.30 -22.63 1.28
C GLN A 111 -13.02 -21.12 1.15
N TYR A 112 -13.68 -20.43 0.23
CA TYR A 112 -13.42 -19.01 -0.14
C TYR A 112 -14.70 -18.16 -0.15
N ASP A 113 -15.78 -18.69 0.38
CA ASP A 113 -17.09 -18.03 0.38
C ASP A 113 -17.13 -16.79 1.30
N ILE A 114 -16.28 -16.74 2.32
CA ILE A 114 -16.16 -15.60 3.22
C ILE A 114 -14.75 -15.02 3.11
N GLN A 115 -14.66 -13.70 2.85
CA GLN A 115 -13.41 -12.95 2.76
C GLN A 115 -13.38 -11.86 3.82
N TYR A 116 -12.24 -11.71 4.48
CA TYR A 116 -12.04 -10.71 5.53
C TYR A 116 -10.96 -9.71 5.14
N ALA A 117 -11.22 -8.45 5.51
CA ALA A 117 -10.19 -7.42 5.51
C ALA A 117 -10.26 -6.63 6.82
N GLN A 118 -9.10 -6.24 7.33
CA GLN A 118 -8.96 -5.48 8.55
C GLN A 118 -7.90 -4.40 8.34
N THR A 119 -8.21 -3.19 8.76
CA THR A 119 -7.25 -2.10 8.75
C THR A 119 -7.25 -1.44 10.13
N PHE A 120 -6.08 -1.29 10.69
CA PHE A 120 -5.87 -0.49 11.86
C PHE A 120 -4.92 0.64 11.52
N THR A 121 -5.36 1.87 11.76
CA THR A 121 -4.52 3.06 11.61
C THR A 121 -4.44 3.78 12.93
N GLY A 122 -3.24 4.03 13.31
CA GLY A 122 -2.99 4.71 14.56
C GLY A 122 -1.98 5.84 14.39
N ARG A 123 -2.18 6.94 15.14
CA ARG A 123 -1.34 8.12 15.10
C ARG A 123 -1.38 8.89 16.41
N TYR A 124 -0.18 9.25 16.95
CA TYR A 124 -0.01 10.10 18.15
C TYR A 124 1.03 11.19 17.91
N THR A 125 0.86 12.41 18.11
CA THR A 125 1.85 13.47 18.06
C THR A 125 2.01 14.08 19.43
N TYR A 126 3.23 14.32 19.79
CA TYR A 126 3.59 15.05 20.99
C TYR A 126 4.47 16.24 20.64
N ALA A 127 3.99 17.45 20.91
CA ALA A 127 4.77 18.67 20.79
C ALA A 127 5.54 18.89 22.10
N ILE A 128 6.87 18.74 22.08
CA ILE A 128 7.74 19.01 23.22
C ILE A 128 7.77 20.52 23.49
N ASP A 129 7.92 21.27 22.41
CA ASP A 129 7.94 22.72 22.40
C ASP A 129 7.41 23.25 21.05
N PRO A 130 7.26 24.58 20.83
CA PRO A 130 6.77 25.14 19.56
C PRO A 130 7.64 24.84 18.33
N ARG A 131 8.86 24.33 18.52
CA ARG A 131 9.82 24.00 17.44
C ARG A 131 10.00 22.52 17.21
N THR A 132 9.61 21.68 18.19
CA THR A 132 9.93 20.25 18.20
C THR A 132 8.67 19.43 18.42
N SER A 133 8.38 18.54 17.50
CA SER A 133 7.33 17.53 17.68
C SER A 133 7.81 16.14 17.33
N PHE A 134 7.30 15.17 18.04
CA PHE A 134 7.46 13.75 17.75
C PHE A 134 6.16 13.15 17.29
N THR A 135 6.31 12.28 16.36
CA THR A 135 5.21 11.64 15.66
C THR A 135 5.51 10.15 15.52
N LEU A 136 4.68 9.25 16.11
CA LEU A 136 4.69 7.80 15.93
C LEU A 136 3.50 7.35 15.06
N GLY A 137 3.56 6.52 14.09
CA GLY A 137 2.50 6.01 13.22
C GLY A 137 2.49 4.51 13.12
N ASN A 138 1.32 3.95 12.97
CA ASN A 138 1.16 2.56 12.58
C ASN A 138 0.00 2.42 11.61
N ASN A 139 0.22 1.67 10.55
CA ASN A 139 -0.80 1.24 9.63
C ASN A 139 -0.68 -0.26 9.43
N PHE A 140 -1.65 -1.00 9.95
CA PHE A 140 -1.75 -2.44 9.81
C PHE A 140 -2.89 -2.77 8.86
N VAL A 141 -2.63 -3.59 7.86
CA VAL A 141 -3.62 -4.10 6.91
C VAL A 141 -3.51 -5.61 6.85
N TYR A 142 -4.61 -6.30 7.08
CA TYR A 142 -4.80 -7.70 6.75
C TYR A 142 -5.89 -7.82 5.71
N THR A 143 -5.67 -8.61 4.67
CA THR A 143 -6.71 -8.94 3.69
C THR A 143 -6.50 -10.34 3.12
N GLU A 144 -7.59 -11.07 2.91
CA GLU A 144 -7.57 -12.37 2.26
C GLU A 144 -7.55 -12.26 0.74
N GLN A 145 -8.03 -11.12 0.23
CA GLN A 145 -7.96 -10.78 -1.19
C GLN A 145 -7.52 -9.32 -1.34
N PRO A 146 -6.27 -9.07 -1.72
CA PRO A 146 -5.76 -7.72 -1.81
C PRO A 146 -6.51 -6.90 -2.88
N LEU A 147 -6.98 -5.73 -2.49
CA LEU A 147 -7.35 -4.69 -3.43
C LEU A 147 -6.07 -4.14 -4.04
N VAL A 148 -5.83 -4.45 -5.29
CA VAL A 148 -4.60 -4.12 -6.04
C VAL A 148 -4.14 -2.67 -5.83
N ALA A 149 -5.06 -1.71 -5.82
CA ALA A 149 -4.74 -0.30 -5.60
C ALA A 149 -4.08 -0.01 -4.24
N GLN A 150 -4.40 -0.75 -3.18
CA GLN A 150 -3.82 -0.54 -1.85
C GLN A 150 -2.36 -0.99 -1.79
N PHE A 151 -2.00 -2.05 -2.50
CA PHE A 151 -0.63 -2.58 -2.52
C PHE A 151 0.31 -1.69 -3.30
N VAL A 152 -0.12 -1.23 -4.45
CA VAL A 152 0.72 -0.36 -5.28
C VAL A 152 0.94 1.01 -4.61
N GLN A 153 -0.05 1.54 -3.89
CA GLN A 153 0.14 2.75 -3.07
C GLN A 153 1.15 2.52 -1.94
N ALA A 154 1.29 1.29 -1.45
CA ALA A 154 2.30 0.92 -0.47
C ALA A 154 3.67 0.59 -1.09
N GLY A 155 3.84 0.73 -2.40
CA GLY A 155 5.07 0.38 -3.12
C GLY A 155 5.29 -1.13 -3.27
N ILE A 156 4.22 -1.92 -3.19
CA ILE A 156 4.25 -3.38 -3.24
C ILE A 156 3.58 -3.84 -4.52
N SER A 157 4.23 -4.74 -5.26
CA SER A 157 3.60 -5.37 -6.42
C SER A 157 2.42 -6.26 -6.00
N PRO A 158 1.28 -6.19 -6.71
CA PRO A 158 0.10 -6.96 -6.35
C PRO A 158 0.32 -8.46 -6.52
N THR A 159 -0.18 -9.23 -5.58
CA THR A 159 -0.23 -10.69 -5.60
C THR A 159 -1.68 -11.17 -5.69
N PHE A 160 -1.89 -12.42 -6.10
CA PHE A 160 -3.23 -12.97 -6.36
C PHE A 160 -3.54 -14.15 -5.44
N ASN A 161 -4.81 -14.32 -5.10
CA ASN A 161 -5.34 -15.43 -4.32
C ASN A 161 -4.53 -15.75 -3.05
N THR A 162 -4.07 -14.70 -2.37
CA THR A 162 -3.24 -14.88 -1.18
C THR A 162 -3.65 -13.90 -0.10
N SER A 163 -3.68 -14.37 1.13
CA SER A 163 -3.81 -13.47 2.27
C SER A 163 -2.55 -12.62 2.42
N THR A 164 -2.72 -11.38 2.79
CA THR A 164 -1.60 -10.45 2.96
C THR A 164 -1.72 -9.74 4.29
N ILE A 165 -0.60 -9.65 4.99
CA ILE A 165 -0.37 -8.74 6.11
C ILE A 165 0.62 -7.69 5.65
N ASN A 166 0.25 -6.43 5.81
CA ASN A 166 1.16 -5.31 5.65
C ASN A 166 1.11 -4.48 6.93
N ASN A 167 2.24 -4.26 7.55
CA ASN A 167 2.35 -3.40 8.73
C ASN A 167 3.43 -2.37 8.52
N LEU A 168 3.07 -1.10 8.55
CA LEU A 168 4.00 0.02 8.48
C LEU A 168 4.01 0.75 9.81
N ALA A 169 5.14 0.70 10.51
CA ALA A 169 5.41 1.50 11.70
C ALA A 169 6.32 2.68 11.36
N THR A 170 6.03 3.86 11.88
CA THR A 170 6.83 5.07 11.66
C THR A 170 7.12 5.81 12.96
N VAL A 171 8.32 6.36 13.06
CA VAL A 171 8.73 7.31 14.11
C VAL A 171 9.28 8.53 13.38
N GLN A 172 8.73 9.70 13.64
CA GLN A 172 9.16 10.95 13.01
C GLN A 172 9.45 12.01 14.06
N ALA A 173 10.47 12.79 13.83
CA ALA A 173 10.78 14.01 14.55
C ALA A 173 10.77 15.19 13.58
N ASP A 174 10.00 16.21 13.89
CA ASP A 174 9.97 17.47 13.18
C ASP A 174 10.67 18.52 14.03
N TYR A 175 11.64 19.21 13.47
CA TYR A 175 12.42 20.21 14.18
C TYR A 175 12.58 21.49 13.35
N ARG A 176 12.17 22.63 13.90
CA ARG A 176 12.37 23.94 13.31
C ARG A 176 13.73 24.52 13.75
N VAL A 177 14.74 24.42 12.88
CA VAL A 177 16.11 24.91 13.15
C VAL A 177 16.15 26.43 13.25
N THR A 178 15.51 27.09 12.27
CA THR A 178 15.33 28.56 12.24
C THR A 178 13.90 28.88 11.82
N ASP A 179 13.55 30.16 11.72
CA ASP A 179 12.21 30.57 11.28
C ASP A 179 11.91 30.19 9.82
N ARG A 180 12.97 29.89 9.02
CA ARG A 180 12.85 29.50 7.62
C ARG A 180 13.33 28.09 7.31
N LEU A 181 14.07 27.46 8.20
CA LEU A 181 14.63 26.13 7.99
C LEU A 181 14.01 25.15 8.99
N SER A 182 13.38 24.12 8.48
CA SER A 182 12.91 22.98 9.26
C SER A 182 13.49 21.67 8.75
N MET A 183 13.52 20.69 9.62
CA MET A 183 14.10 19.37 9.38
C MET A 183 13.10 18.31 9.81
N ILE A 184 12.93 17.30 8.98
CA ILE A 184 12.11 16.11 9.25
C ILE A 184 13.03 14.92 9.24
N THR A 185 13.09 14.18 10.35
CA THR A 185 13.78 12.90 10.47
C THR A 185 12.74 11.82 10.69
N ARG A 186 12.73 10.76 9.90
CA ARG A 186 11.77 9.66 10.03
C ARG A 186 12.48 8.33 9.90
N TRP A 187 12.14 7.42 10.78
CA TRP A 187 12.40 6.00 10.63
C TRP A 187 11.08 5.27 10.32
N ASN A 188 11.14 4.30 9.45
CA ASN A 188 10.01 3.42 9.14
C ASN A 188 10.43 1.96 9.16
N ASN A 189 9.53 1.11 9.58
CA ASN A 189 9.63 -0.33 9.47
C ASN A 189 8.38 -0.85 8.77
N THR A 190 8.57 -1.56 7.66
CA THR A 190 7.49 -2.20 6.92
C THR A 190 7.68 -3.70 6.99
N LEU A 191 6.64 -4.41 7.41
CA LEU A 191 6.59 -5.87 7.37
C LEU A 191 5.53 -6.28 6.35
N VAL A 192 5.94 -7.06 5.35
CA VAL A 192 5.05 -7.66 4.35
C VAL A 192 5.10 -9.17 4.49
N TYR A 193 3.93 -9.75 4.77
CA TYR A 193 3.77 -11.19 4.84
C TYR A 193 2.68 -11.63 3.88
N LEU A 194 3.03 -12.53 2.96
CA LEU A 194 2.17 -13.09 1.94
C LEU A 194 1.87 -14.54 2.25
N GLY A 195 0.61 -14.92 2.27
CA GLY A 195 0.20 -16.29 2.54
C GLY A 195 0.26 -17.19 1.29
N GLY A 196 0.06 -18.50 1.49
CA GLY A 196 -0.05 -19.46 0.40
C GLY A 196 1.23 -19.67 -0.40
N SER A 197 1.11 -19.81 -1.72
CA SER A 197 2.25 -20.03 -2.63
C SER A 197 3.16 -18.81 -2.81
N SER A 198 2.74 -17.65 -2.34
CA SER A 198 3.50 -16.40 -2.41
C SER A 198 4.34 -16.12 -1.15
N ALA A 199 4.37 -17.05 -0.19
CA ALA A 199 5.11 -16.90 1.07
C ALA A 199 6.62 -16.59 0.86
N ASN A 200 7.18 -17.03 -0.26
CA ASN A 200 8.57 -16.75 -0.62
C ASN A 200 8.85 -15.26 -0.97
N ASN A 201 7.85 -14.38 -0.94
CA ASN A 201 8.01 -12.96 -1.17
C ASN A 201 7.83 -12.12 0.10
N ASN A 202 7.91 -12.75 1.27
CA ASN A 202 7.87 -12.05 2.54
C ASN A 202 9.15 -11.24 2.73
N TYR A 203 9.01 -10.03 3.25
CA TYR A 203 10.16 -9.21 3.57
C TYR A 203 9.88 -8.23 4.72
N MET A 204 10.96 -7.79 5.34
CA MET A 204 10.99 -6.66 6.24
C MET A 204 11.82 -5.53 5.61
N ASN A 205 11.29 -4.32 5.67
CA ASN A 205 12.02 -3.12 5.25
C ASN A 205 12.25 -2.22 6.45
N ASN A 206 13.48 -1.76 6.64
CA ASN A 206 13.85 -0.71 7.57
C ASN A 206 14.35 0.51 6.79
N GLY A 207 13.73 1.66 7.01
CA GLY A 207 14.06 2.89 6.30
C GLY A 207 14.40 4.05 7.23
N ALA A 208 15.33 4.89 6.81
CA ALA A 208 15.66 6.16 7.44
C ALA A 208 15.52 7.28 6.41
N PHE A 209 14.70 8.26 6.72
CA PHE A 209 14.44 9.42 5.87
C PHE A 209 14.81 10.70 6.57
N GLN A 210 15.53 11.57 5.84
CA GLN A 210 15.88 12.90 6.28
C GLN A 210 15.45 13.92 5.23
N GLN A 211 14.73 14.97 5.65
CA GLN A 211 14.36 16.07 4.76
C GLN A 211 14.68 17.42 5.41
N PHE A 212 15.23 18.30 4.61
CA PHE A 212 15.41 19.73 4.92
C PHE A 212 14.40 20.52 4.09
N ARG A 213 13.72 21.45 4.74
CA ARG A 213 12.72 22.33 4.14
C ARG A 213 13.13 23.78 4.38
N LEU A 214 13.26 24.54 3.31
CA LEU A 214 13.64 25.96 3.34
C LEU A 214 12.50 26.82 2.78
N ASP A 215 11.93 27.65 3.62
CA ASP A 215 10.89 28.61 3.24
C ASP A 215 11.52 29.78 2.48
N PHE A 216 11.42 29.78 1.15
CA PHE A 216 11.87 30.87 0.27
C PHE A 216 10.92 32.05 0.35
N THR A 217 9.61 31.77 0.24
CA THR A 217 8.51 32.73 0.45
C THR A 217 7.44 32.05 1.29
N PRO A 218 6.41 32.78 1.77
CA PRO A 218 5.28 32.16 2.46
C PRO A 218 4.55 31.10 1.63
N GLU A 219 4.62 31.21 0.28
CA GLU A 219 3.95 30.29 -0.64
C GLU A 219 4.86 29.21 -1.18
N THR A 220 6.20 29.35 -1.05
CA THR A 220 7.18 28.46 -1.68
C THR A 220 8.16 27.90 -0.67
N VAL A 221 8.18 26.58 -0.57
CA VAL A 221 9.11 25.82 0.27
C VAL A 221 9.97 24.92 -0.61
N GLY A 222 11.28 25.14 -0.60
CA GLY A 222 12.23 24.23 -1.23
C GLY A 222 12.51 23.03 -0.33
N THR A 223 12.71 21.87 -0.90
CA THR A 223 13.00 20.63 -0.17
C THR A 223 14.25 19.95 -0.71
N PHE A 224 15.04 19.39 0.20
CA PHE A 224 16.10 18.43 -0.09
C PHE A 224 15.88 17.22 0.80
N SER A 225 15.89 16.02 0.22
CA SER A 225 15.68 14.79 0.99
C SER A 225 16.69 13.70 0.64
N PHE A 226 16.95 12.89 1.65
CA PHE A 226 17.73 11.67 1.62
C PHE A 226 16.85 10.56 2.18
N ASP A 227 16.78 9.43 1.50
CA ASP A 227 16.07 8.23 1.93
C ASP A 227 17.02 7.03 1.84
N TYR A 228 17.08 6.23 2.87
CA TYR A 228 17.85 4.99 2.92
C TYR A 228 16.96 3.86 3.38
N GLN A 229 16.93 2.75 2.65
CA GLN A 229 16.07 1.60 2.94
C GLN A 229 16.87 0.30 2.77
N ILE A 230 16.63 -0.64 3.68
CA ILE A 230 17.16 -2.01 3.62
C ILE A 230 15.97 -2.95 3.57
N TYR A 231 15.99 -3.83 2.58
CA TYR A 231 15.01 -4.90 2.39
C TYR A 231 15.66 -6.24 2.71
N ASP A 232 15.09 -6.94 3.67
CA ASP A 232 15.52 -8.24 4.18
C ASP A 232 14.38 -9.24 3.90
N TYR A 233 14.66 -10.20 3.03
CA TYR A 233 13.71 -11.23 2.64
C TYR A 233 13.87 -12.47 3.52
N ASP A 234 12.83 -13.32 3.56
CA ASP A 234 12.90 -14.60 4.28
C ASP A 234 14.10 -15.44 3.85
N LEU A 235 14.62 -16.26 4.77
CA LEU A 235 15.88 -17.04 4.64
C LEU A 235 16.05 -17.82 3.31
N ASP A 236 14.93 -18.26 2.70
CA ASP A 236 14.97 -18.99 1.43
C ASP A 236 15.14 -18.06 0.21
N ASN A 237 15.13 -16.73 0.40
CA ASN A 237 15.15 -15.72 -0.65
C ASN A 237 16.16 -14.58 -0.40
N THR A 238 17.17 -14.81 0.41
CA THR A 238 18.21 -13.83 0.75
C THR A 238 18.93 -13.26 -0.47
N TYR A 239 18.94 -13.96 -1.61
CA TYR A 239 19.46 -13.44 -2.89
C TYR A 239 18.70 -12.19 -3.40
N ARG A 240 17.56 -11.84 -2.80
CA ARG A 240 16.76 -10.65 -3.11
C ARG A 240 17.02 -9.51 -2.14
N ASP A 241 17.82 -9.73 -1.11
CA ASP A 241 18.17 -8.69 -0.16
C ASP A 241 18.83 -7.52 -0.88
N ASN A 242 18.33 -6.33 -0.62
CA ASN A 242 18.83 -5.14 -1.28
C ASN A 242 18.76 -3.92 -0.39
N GLN A 243 19.55 -2.92 -0.73
CA GLN A 243 19.51 -1.61 -0.12
C GLN A 243 19.27 -0.53 -1.17
N GLN A 244 18.54 0.47 -0.80
CA GLN A 244 18.19 1.57 -1.66
C GLN A 244 18.57 2.90 -1.01
N VAL A 245 19.16 3.77 -1.79
CA VAL A 245 19.50 5.14 -1.39
C VAL A 245 18.88 6.09 -2.38
N ALA A 246 18.08 7.06 -1.93
CA ALA A 246 17.53 8.08 -2.79
C ALA A 246 17.90 9.50 -2.32
N PHE A 247 18.24 10.33 -3.26
CA PHE A 247 18.44 11.77 -3.06
C PHE A 247 17.46 12.53 -3.93
N SER A 248 16.76 13.49 -3.37
CA SER A 248 15.86 14.33 -4.17
C SER A 248 15.90 15.80 -3.75
N VAL A 249 15.64 16.64 -4.73
CA VAL A 249 15.35 18.05 -4.55
C VAL A 249 13.94 18.34 -5.03
N GLY A 250 13.29 19.33 -4.47
CA GLY A 250 11.93 19.66 -4.86
C GLY A 250 11.44 20.99 -4.32
N ALA A 251 10.19 21.27 -4.62
CA ALA A 251 9.51 22.43 -4.11
C ALA A 251 8.03 22.13 -3.87
N ASP A 252 7.51 22.72 -2.82
CA ASP A 252 6.09 22.81 -2.50
C ASP A 252 5.67 24.27 -2.77
N HIS A 253 4.61 24.48 -3.56
CA HIS A 253 4.14 25.83 -3.92
C HIS A 253 2.63 25.96 -3.83
N THR A 254 2.17 26.99 -3.15
CA THR A 254 0.76 27.37 -3.04
C THR A 254 0.44 28.49 -4.02
N PHE A 255 -0.08 28.18 -5.19
CA PHE A 255 -0.46 29.18 -6.20
C PHE A 255 -1.65 30.04 -5.79
N LEU A 256 -2.62 29.41 -5.14
CA LEU A 256 -3.81 30.01 -4.54
C LEU A 256 -4.05 29.35 -3.19
N PRO A 257 -4.76 29.98 -2.26
CA PRO A 257 -5.12 29.34 -0.98
C PRO A 257 -5.83 27.97 -1.15
N THR A 258 -6.40 27.74 -2.33
CA THR A 258 -7.11 26.51 -2.69
C THR A 258 -6.32 25.59 -3.63
N LEU A 259 -5.16 26.02 -4.18
CA LEU A 259 -4.41 25.29 -5.17
C LEU A 259 -2.96 25.11 -4.74
N PHE A 260 -2.60 23.86 -4.46
CA PHE A 260 -1.29 23.45 -3.98
C PHE A 260 -0.62 22.50 -4.95
N PHE A 261 0.69 22.66 -5.18
CA PHE A 261 1.53 21.75 -5.93
C PHE A 261 2.76 21.35 -5.14
N SER A 262 3.15 20.09 -5.27
CA SER A 262 4.41 19.55 -4.75
C SER A 262 5.12 18.80 -5.86
N GLY A 263 6.39 19.09 -6.07
CA GLY A 263 7.22 18.41 -7.06
C GLY A 263 8.57 18.05 -6.48
N ARG A 264 9.05 16.82 -6.76
CA ARG A 264 10.37 16.34 -6.38
C ARG A 264 10.99 15.57 -7.52
N ALA A 265 12.31 15.69 -7.67
CA ALA A 265 13.10 14.93 -8.63
C ALA A 265 14.46 14.59 -8.03
N GLY A 266 15.01 13.44 -8.41
CA GLY A 266 16.27 12.96 -7.86
C GLY A 266 16.75 11.68 -8.50
N LEU A 267 17.63 10.99 -7.78
CA LEU A 267 18.18 9.70 -8.17
C LEU A 267 17.95 8.70 -7.04
N GLN A 268 17.61 7.50 -7.42
CA GLN A 268 17.53 6.33 -6.55
C GLN A 268 18.58 5.33 -7.00
N LEU A 269 19.43 4.91 -6.07
CA LEU A 269 20.45 3.89 -6.27
C LEU A 269 19.96 2.62 -5.59
N ASN A 270 20.03 1.51 -6.28
CA ASN A 270 19.69 0.20 -5.74
C ASN A 270 20.92 -0.72 -5.79
N ASP A 271 21.20 -1.40 -4.69
CA ASP A 271 22.32 -2.31 -4.52
C ASP A 271 21.79 -3.65 -3.99
N ASN A 272 21.99 -4.70 -4.78
CA ASN A 272 21.48 -6.05 -4.51
C ASN A 272 22.58 -6.91 -3.88
N PHE A 273 22.88 -6.69 -2.60
CA PHE A 273 23.93 -7.39 -1.87
C PHE A 273 23.62 -8.87 -1.60
N GLY A 274 22.36 -9.28 -1.56
CA GLY A 274 21.96 -10.66 -1.39
C GLY A 274 22.48 -11.63 -2.45
N LEU A 275 22.81 -11.12 -3.65
CA LEU A 275 23.46 -11.92 -4.70
C LEU A 275 24.94 -12.20 -4.41
N ALA A 276 25.63 -11.30 -3.69
CA ALA A 276 27.06 -11.42 -3.40
C ALA A 276 27.35 -12.42 -2.26
N ASP A 277 26.45 -12.53 -1.29
CA ASP A 277 26.64 -13.34 -0.08
C ASP A 277 26.09 -14.78 -0.21
N ASN A 278 25.42 -15.13 -1.32
CA ASN A 278 24.79 -16.43 -1.47
C ASN A 278 25.74 -17.52 -2.02
N ASP A 279 26.51 -18.16 -1.14
CA ASP A 279 27.22 -19.42 -1.41
C ASP A 279 26.31 -20.54 -1.95
N PHE A 280 25.00 -20.43 -1.78
CA PHE A 280 24.01 -21.40 -2.25
C PHE A 280 23.92 -21.45 -3.79
N ILE A 281 24.06 -20.31 -4.47
CA ILE A 281 24.11 -20.26 -5.94
C ILE A 281 25.47 -20.69 -6.47
N VAL A 282 26.52 -20.58 -5.65
CA VAL A 282 27.93 -20.93 -5.99
C VAL A 282 28.23 -22.42 -5.76
N GLY A 283 27.35 -23.18 -5.11
CA GLY A 283 27.53 -24.61 -4.83
C GLY A 283 27.67 -25.45 -6.10
N ASN A 284 28.89 -25.78 -6.51
CA ASN A 284 29.32 -26.75 -7.55
C ASN A 284 29.24 -26.32 -9.02
N GLY A 285 29.20 -25.08 -9.38
CA GLY A 285 29.16 -24.74 -10.80
C GLY A 285 29.75 -23.42 -11.25
N GLY A 286 30.47 -22.71 -10.37
CA GLY A 286 31.25 -21.55 -10.80
C GLY A 286 30.43 -20.46 -11.51
N LEU A 287 29.27 -20.11 -10.97
CA LEU A 287 28.67 -18.84 -11.31
C LEU A 287 29.56 -17.79 -10.65
N GLY A 288 30.42 -17.18 -11.46
CA GLY A 288 31.40 -16.21 -11.00
C GLY A 288 30.74 -15.17 -10.10
N SER A 289 31.50 -14.63 -9.17
CA SER A 289 31.14 -13.45 -8.40
C SER A 289 30.47 -12.45 -9.32
N GLY A 290 29.12 -12.42 -9.32
CA GLY A 290 28.38 -11.44 -10.09
C GLY A 290 28.90 -10.08 -9.63
N GLU A 291 29.36 -9.27 -10.55
CA GLU A 291 29.70 -7.89 -10.21
C GLU A 291 28.43 -7.30 -9.62
N GLN A 292 28.55 -6.78 -8.40
CA GLN A 292 27.49 -6.09 -7.70
C GLN A 292 27.06 -4.90 -8.57
N GLU A 293 25.94 -5.02 -9.25
CA GLU A 293 25.50 -3.99 -10.19
C GLU A 293 24.65 -2.97 -9.43
N ILE A 294 25.22 -1.81 -9.18
CA ILE A 294 24.48 -0.69 -8.61
C ILE A 294 23.64 -0.09 -9.71
N GLY A 295 22.34 -0.33 -9.67
CA GLY A 295 21.35 0.31 -10.53
C GLY A 295 21.10 1.76 -10.11
N ALA A 296 21.16 2.69 -11.06
CA ALA A 296 20.79 4.09 -10.84
C ALA A 296 19.52 4.43 -11.63
N PHE A 297 18.47 4.88 -10.94
CA PHE A 297 17.18 5.17 -11.54
C PHE A 297 16.74 6.60 -11.26
N PRO A 298 16.11 7.30 -12.23
CA PRO A 298 15.55 8.60 -12.00
C PRO A 298 14.31 8.47 -11.09
N PHE A 299 14.28 9.28 -10.04
CA PHE A 299 13.12 9.45 -9.18
C PHE A 299 12.44 10.77 -9.52
N ALA A 300 11.13 10.74 -9.69
CA ALA A 300 10.32 11.94 -9.83
C ALA A 300 8.94 11.75 -9.21
N SER A 301 8.43 12.80 -8.59
CA SER A 301 7.03 12.84 -8.14
C SER A 301 6.47 14.26 -8.30
N ILE A 302 5.25 14.35 -8.79
CA ILE A 302 4.49 15.59 -8.90
C ILE A 302 3.10 15.32 -8.36
N THR A 303 2.62 16.18 -7.47
CA THR A 303 1.26 16.11 -6.94
C THR A 303 0.63 17.50 -6.99
N GLY A 304 -0.61 17.59 -7.45
CA GLY A 304 -1.41 18.79 -7.41
C GLY A 304 -2.71 18.53 -6.66
N THR A 305 -3.12 19.47 -5.81
CA THR A 305 -4.41 19.42 -5.09
C THR A 305 -5.13 20.74 -5.24
N TRP A 306 -6.35 20.70 -5.68
CA TRP A 306 -7.23 21.84 -5.86
C TRP A 306 -8.52 21.68 -5.05
N ASN A 307 -8.63 22.45 -3.96
CA ASN A 307 -9.83 22.55 -3.13
C ASN A 307 -10.72 23.68 -3.69
N TYR A 308 -11.53 23.38 -4.69
CA TYR A 308 -12.32 24.39 -5.42
C TYR A 308 -13.61 24.79 -4.69
N GLU A 309 -14.05 23.97 -3.72
CA GLU A 309 -15.18 24.25 -2.83
C GLU A 309 -14.86 23.77 -1.41
N GLN A 310 -15.66 24.17 -0.44
CA GLN A 310 -15.41 23.89 0.98
C GLN A 310 -15.27 22.41 1.32
N ARG A 311 -15.98 21.53 0.57
CA ARG A 311 -15.97 20.05 0.76
C ARG A 311 -15.56 19.30 -0.50
N SER A 312 -15.21 20.00 -1.56
CA SER A 312 -14.92 19.41 -2.87
C SER A 312 -13.46 19.64 -3.26
N PHE A 313 -12.78 18.60 -3.67
CA PHE A 313 -11.39 18.70 -4.12
C PHE A 313 -11.09 17.79 -5.32
N LEU A 314 -10.07 18.15 -6.05
CA LEU A 314 -9.43 17.35 -7.08
C LEU A 314 -7.95 17.20 -6.72
N SER A 315 -7.45 15.98 -6.69
CA SER A 315 -6.03 15.70 -6.51
C SER A 315 -5.53 14.81 -7.64
N ALA A 316 -4.39 15.15 -8.20
CA ALA A 316 -3.71 14.36 -9.20
C ALA A 316 -2.24 14.18 -8.82
N GLY A 317 -1.69 12.98 -9.01
CA GLY A 317 -0.30 12.67 -8.72
C GLY A 317 0.30 11.76 -9.78
N PHE A 318 1.57 12.00 -10.09
CA PHE A 318 2.43 11.14 -10.89
C PHE A 318 3.71 10.88 -10.12
N SER A 319 4.18 9.64 -10.15
CA SER A 319 5.50 9.29 -9.60
C SER A 319 6.19 8.22 -10.43
N THR A 320 7.52 8.27 -10.45
CA THR A 320 8.38 7.19 -10.89
C THR A 320 9.34 6.83 -9.76
N GLN A 321 9.47 5.53 -9.47
CA GLN A 321 10.29 5.02 -8.36
C GLN A 321 10.62 3.55 -8.57
N ILE A 322 11.64 3.07 -7.87
CA ILE A 322 11.84 1.63 -7.68
C ILE A 322 10.85 1.14 -6.62
N GLN A 323 10.22 0.01 -6.90
CA GLN A 323 9.42 -0.74 -5.93
C GLN A 323 9.88 -2.19 -5.85
N GLN A 324 9.59 -2.86 -4.74
CA GLN A 324 9.90 -4.28 -4.58
C GLN A 324 9.08 -5.13 -5.53
N SER A 325 9.75 -6.12 -6.14
CA SER A 325 9.11 -7.03 -7.07
C SER A 325 8.40 -8.18 -6.36
N ASN A 326 7.30 -8.67 -6.94
CA ASN A 326 6.69 -9.94 -6.56
C ASN A 326 7.19 -11.12 -7.43
N GLN A 327 8.16 -10.87 -8.32
CA GLN A 327 8.74 -11.89 -9.19
C GLN A 327 9.95 -12.53 -8.51
N ALA A 328 10.00 -13.86 -8.51
CA ALA A 328 11.04 -14.60 -7.79
C ALA A 328 12.47 -14.37 -8.31
N ASN A 329 12.63 -13.91 -9.56
CA ASN A 329 13.93 -13.67 -10.18
C ASN A 329 14.27 -12.19 -10.36
N ALA A 330 13.51 -11.29 -9.73
CA ALA A 330 13.76 -9.86 -9.70
C ALA A 330 13.51 -9.32 -8.30
N SER A 331 14.44 -8.59 -7.70
CA SER A 331 14.26 -7.97 -6.38
C SER A 331 13.40 -6.71 -6.47
N ASP A 332 13.49 -6.00 -7.57
CA ASP A 332 12.82 -4.72 -7.77
C ASP A 332 12.19 -4.57 -9.16
N SER A 333 11.45 -3.50 -9.33
CA SER A 333 10.89 -3.07 -10.60
C SER A 333 10.84 -1.55 -10.67
N GLU A 334 11.05 -1.01 -11.86
CA GLU A 334 10.82 0.39 -12.16
C GLU A 334 9.33 0.64 -12.33
N ALA A 335 8.74 1.47 -11.48
CA ALA A 335 7.32 1.71 -11.44
C ALA A 335 6.95 3.16 -11.80
N TYR A 336 5.95 3.29 -12.67
CA TYR A 336 5.33 4.54 -13.07
C TYR A 336 3.88 4.52 -12.57
N THR A 337 3.56 5.47 -11.70
CA THR A 337 2.24 5.54 -11.06
C THR A 337 1.55 6.85 -11.39
N LEU A 338 0.30 6.77 -11.81
CA LEU A 338 -0.60 7.91 -11.96
C LEU A 338 -1.82 7.67 -11.05
N ASN A 339 -2.15 8.66 -10.24
CA ASN A 339 -3.35 8.67 -9.42
C ASN A 339 -4.16 9.94 -9.64
N LEU A 340 -5.50 9.81 -9.57
CA LEU A 340 -6.42 10.93 -9.64
C LEU A 340 -7.57 10.65 -8.66
N ASN A 341 -7.86 11.64 -7.82
CA ASN A 341 -8.95 11.55 -6.85
C ASN A 341 -9.80 12.80 -6.97
N TRP A 342 -11.10 12.60 -7.05
CA TRP A 342 -12.10 13.67 -7.15
C TRP A 342 -13.24 13.39 -6.19
N ASP A 343 -13.36 14.28 -5.20
CA ASP A 343 -14.49 14.31 -4.28
C ASP A 343 -15.31 15.56 -4.56
N HIS A 344 -16.58 15.39 -4.86
CA HIS A 344 -17.47 16.50 -5.15
C HIS A 344 -18.80 16.38 -4.43
N TYR A 345 -19.18 17.46 -3.77
CA TYR A 345 -20.47 17.61 -3.11
C TYR A 345 -21.37 18.49 -3.97
N PHE A 346 -22.31 17.88 -4.70
CA PHE A 346 -23.32 18.61 -5.48
C PHE A 346 -24.30 19.35 -4.57
N THR A 347 -24.55 18.81 -3.39
CA THR A 347 -25.36 19.42 -2.32
C THR A 347 -24.79 18.98 -0.98
N ASP A 348 -25.26 19.55 0.12
CA ASP A 348 -24.87 19.10 1.48
C ASP A 348 -25.15 17.61 1.75
N LYS A 349 -26.06 17.02 0.95
CA LYS A 349 -26.51 15.63 1.13
C LYS A 349 -26.05 14.68 0.05
N PHE A 350 -25.65 15.17 -1.13
CA PHE A 350 -25.28 14.32 -2.26
C PHE A 350 -23.86 14.56 -2.68
N SER A 351 -23.06 13.50 -2.63
CA SER A 351 -21.65 13.52 -3.03
C SER A 351 -21.30 12.39 -3.99
N VAL A 352 -20.25 12.64 -4.78
CA VAL A 352 -19.60 11.67 -5.65
C VAL A 352 -18.13 11.64 -5.31
N ILE A 353 -17.61 10.44 -5.10
CA ILE A 353 -16.19 10.18 -4.86
C ILE A 353 -15.69 9.31 -6.00
N GLN A 354 -14.66 9.78 -6.69
CA GLN A 354 -14.02 9.01 -7.75
C GLN A 354 -12.52 8.90 -7.49
N SER A 355 -11.98 7.73 -7.74
CA SER A 355 -10.55 7.49 -7.75
C SER A 355 -10.16 6.70 -8.98
N PHE A 356 -9.07 7.12 -9.60
CA PHE A 356 -8.45 6.46 -10.75
C PHE A 356 -6.98 6.25 -10.45
N PHE A 357 -6.48 5.08 -10.81
CA PHE A 357 -5.13 4.68 -10.54
C PHE A 357 -4.60 3.84 -11.71
N ILE A 358 -3.40 4.16 -12.16
CA ILE A 358 -2.60 3.32 -13.08
C ILE A 358 -1.23 3.13 -12.48
N ASN A 359 -0.75 1.90 -12.52
CA ASN A 359 0.65 1.57 -12.27
C ASN A 359 1.17 0.72 -13.42
N VAL A 360 2.36 1.06 -13.91
CA VAL A 360 3.12 0.26 -14.86
C VAL A 360 4.46 -0.05 -14.22
N ALA A 361 4.74 -1.33 -14.01
CA ALA A 361 5.98 -1.79 -13.41
C ALA A 361 6.77 -2.62 -14.43
N THR A 362 8.02 -2.26 -14.66
CA THR A 362 8.94 -2.95 -15.56
C THR A 362 9.97 -3.70 -14.73
N PHE A 363 10.13 -4.98 -15.00
CA PHE A 363 11.04 -5.89 -14.30
C PHE A 363 12.23 -6.22 -15.19
N THR A 364 13.41 -6.13 -14.60
CA THR A 364 14.64 -6.67 -15.19
C THR A 364 15.09 -7.84 -14.32
N PRO A 365 15.20 -9.07 -14.90
CA PRO A 365 15.64 -10.21 -14.11
C PRO A 365 17.10 -10.04 -13.69
N GLN A 366 17.39 -10.32 -12.43
CA GLN A 366 18.74 -10.27 -11.88
C GLN A 366 19.51 -11.56 -12.10
N LEU A 367 18.79 -12.67 -12.26
CA LEU A 367 19.36 -13.97 -12.53
C LEU A 367 19.24 -14.29 -14.02
N SER A 368 20.30 -14.82 -14.62
CA SER A 368 20.20 -15.43 -15.95
C SER A 368 19.31 -16.66 -15.90
N GLN A 369 18.88 -17.16 -17.06
CA GLN A 369 18.08 -18.38 -17.16
C GLN A 369 18.80 -19.60 -16.54
N GLU A 370 20.13 -19.68 -16.69
CA GLU A 370 20.95 -20.75 -16.12
C GLU A 370 21.00 -20.66 -14.59
N GLN A 371 21.20 -19.47 -14.06
CA GLN A 371 21.22 -19.19 -12.63
C GLN A 371 19.86 -19.49 -11.98
N ALA A 372 18.77 -19.03 -12.59
CA ALA A 372 17.42 -19.31 -12.10
C ALA A 372 17.13 -20.82 -12.10
N SER A 373 17.56 -21.53 -13.14
CA SER A 373 17.43 -23.00 -13.23
C SER A 373 18.23 -23.71 -12.15
N ALA A 374 19.47 -23.26 -11.88
CA ALA A 374 20.31 -23.80 -10.81
C ALA A 374 19.67 -23.58 -9.44
N ALA A 375 19.07 -22.43 -9.21
CA ALA A 375 18.32 -22.08 -8.00
C ALA A 375 16.91 -22.72 -7.94
N ARG A 376 16.51 -23.50 -8.94
CA ARG A 376 15.16 -24.08 -9.08
C ARG A 376 14.04 -23.05 -9.11
N LEU A 377 14.34 -21.85 -9.60
CA LEU A 377 13.37 -20.76 -9.77
C LEU A 377 12.79 -20.78 -11.19
N SER A 378 11.56 -20.34 -11.31
CA SER A 378 10.92 -20.10 -12.61
C SER A 378 11.52 -18.84 -13.23
N TYR A 379 12.30 -18.98 -14.31
CA TYR A 379 12.79 -17.85 -15.07
C TYR A 379 11.68 -17.29 -15.98
N GLN A 380 11.37 -16.01 -15.84
CA GLN A 380 10.31 -15.34 -16.61
C GLN A 380 10.85 -14.31 -17.62
N GLY A 381 12.14 -14.00 -17.59
CA GLY A 381 12.72 -12.96 -18.42
C GLY A 381 12.33 -11.54 -17.96
N SER A 382 12.64 -10.57 -18.82
CA SER A 382 12.15 -9.20 -18.64
C SER A 382 10.64 -9.14 -18.82
N GLY A 383 9.98 -8.21 -18.17
CA GLY A 383 8.53 -8.13 -18.27
C GLY A 383 7.95 -6.80 -17.79
N THR A 384 6.67 -6.65 -18.08
CA THR A 384 5.91 -5.48 -17.66
C THR A 384 4.61 -5.94 -17.00
N GLN A 385 4.28 -5.33 -15.88
CA GLN A 385 2.98 -5.47 -15.24
C GLN A 385 2.23 -4.14 -15.31
N THR A 386 0.96 -4.20 -15.69
CA THR A 386 0.09 -3.03 -15.74
C THR A 386 -1.11 -3.26 -14.85
N THR A 387 -1.37 -2.33 -13.96
CA THR A 387 -2.54 -2.30 -13.10
C THR A 387 -3.33 -1.04 -13.36
N VAL A 388 -4.62 -1.20 -13.62
CA VAL A 388 -5.57 -0.09 -13.74
C VAL A 388 -6.69 -0.32 -12.72
N SER A 389 -6.98 0.69 -11.92
CA SER A 389 -8.12 0.65 -11.00
C SER A 389 -8.94 1.94 -11.11
N TYR A 390 -10.24 1.80 -11.15
CA TYR A 390 -11.19 2.90 -11.10
C TYR A 390 -12.26 2.59 -10.06
N GLN A 391 -12.61 3.58 -9.26
CA GLN A 391 -13.70 3.49 -8.30
C GLN A 391 -14.58 4.73 -8.41
N CYS A 392 -15.89 4.54 -8.34
CA CYS A 392 -16.88 5.60 -8.30
C CYS A 392 -17.92 5.26 -7.22
N LYS A 393 -18.14 6.18 -6.30
CA LYS A 393 -19.13 6.04 -5.24
C LYS A 393 -20.03 7.26 -5.22
N PHE A 394 -21.32 7.05 -5.28
CA PHE A 394 -22.37 8.02 -5.03
C PHE A 394 -22.87 7.82 -3.60
N ALA A 395 -23.00 8.89 -2.84
CA ALA A 395 -23.56 8.85 -1.49
C ALA A 395 -24.64 9.91 -1.33
N TYR A 396 -25.76 9.52 -0.72
CA TYR A 396 -26.87 10.41 -0.41
C TYR A 396 -27.24 10.29 1.08
N GLU A 397 -27.08 11.40 1.80
CA GLU A 397 -27.41 11.53 3.23
C GLU A 397 -28.88 11.91 3.38
N PHE A 398 -29.74 10.94 3.67
CA PHE A 398 -31.15 11.23 3.92
C PHE A 398 -31.44 11.61 5.38
N LEU A 399 -30.56 11.19 6.31
CA LEU A 399 -30.53 11.64 7.71
C LEU A 399 -29.08 11.94 8.11
N PRO A 400 -28.84 12.80 9.13
CA PRO A 400 -27.47 13.12 9.59
C PRO A 400 -26.63 11.92 10.02
N TYR A 401 -27.27 10.78 10.30
CA TYR A 401 -26.65 9.55 10.76
C TYR A 401 -26.87 8.37 9.81
N LEU A 402 -27.50 8.58 8.64
CA LEU A 402 -27.86 7.51 7.72
C LEU A 402 -27.74 7.94 6.26
N SER A 403 -26.93 7.24 5.48
CA SER A 403 -26.72 7.48 4.05
C SER A 403 -26.96 6.21 3.22
N ALA A 404 -27.40 6.39 1.98
CA ALA A 404 -27.37 5.36 0.95
C ALA A 404 -26.10 5.51 0.12
N GLU A 405 -25.53 4.39 -0.31
CA GLU A 405 -24.34 4.33 -1.13
C GLU A 405 -24.62 3.48 -2.39
N LEU A 406 -24.20 3.97 -3.55
CA LEU A 406 -24.11 3.19 -4.79
C LEU A 406 -22.65 3.26 -5.24
N GLY A 407 -22.01 2.13 -5.42
CA GLY A 407 -20.63 2.08 -5.83
C GLY A 407 -20.39 1.17 -7.02
N TRP A 408 -19.40 1.55 -7.81
CA TRP A 408 -18.84 0.77 -8.88
C TRP A 408 -17.32 0.82 -8.81
N SER A 409 -16.67 -0.33 -8.93
CA SER A 409 -15.22 -0.42 -9.07
C SER A 409 -14.87 -1.34 -10.24
N TYR A 410 -13.81 -0.96 -10.94
CA TYR A 410 -13.18 -1.73 -11.99
C TYR A 410 -11.71 -1.89 -11.68
N THR A 411 -11.19 -3.11 -11.79
CA THR A 411 -9.77 -3.39 -11.68
C THR A 411 -9.36 -4.26 -12.86
N SER A 412 -8.29 -3.85 -13.54
CA SER A 412 -7.63 -4.63 -14.57
C SER A 412 -6.18 -4.83 -14.19
N TYR A 413 -5.73 -6.06 -14.29
CA TYR A 413 -4.33 -6.42 -14.14
C TYR A 413 -3.89 -7.22 -15.34
N GLY A 414 -2.72 -6.91 -15.85
CA GLY A 414 -2.07 -7.65 -16.92
C GLY A 414 -0.58 -7.73 -16.69
N SER A 415 0.01 -8.88 -16.96
CA SER A 415 1.46 -9.06 -17.00
C SER A 415 1.88 -9.61 -18.34
N TYR A 416 3.03 -9.17 -18.83
CA TYR A 416 3.68 -9.66 -20.03
C TYR A 416 5.15 -9.89 -19.72
N PHE A 417 5.66 -11.08 -20.05
CA PHE A 417 7.05 -11.47 -19.91
C PHE A 417 7.58 -12.06 -21.20
N ASP A 418 8.86 -11.82 -21.51
CA ASP A 418 9.47 -12.15 -22.79
C ASP A 418 9.72 -13.65 -23.02
N VAL A 419 9.84 -14.44 -21.96
CA VAL A 419 10.23 -15.85 -22.05
C VAL A 419 9.08 -16.80 -21.77
N ASN A 420 8.78 -17.66 -22.75
CA ASN A 420 7.94 -18.87 -22.68
C ASN A 420 6.62 -18.76 -21.90
N ASN A 421 5.68 -17.95 -22.39
CA ASN A 421 4.58 -17.61 -21.53
C ASN A 421 3.20 -18.04 -21.99
N SER A 422 2.90 -19.28 -21.66
CA SER A 422 1.53 -19.73 -21.46
C SER A 422 0.85 -19.19 -20.18
N ASN A 423 1.59 -18.48 -19.30
CA ASN A 423 1.13 -18.14 -17.94
C ASN A 423 1.29 -16.66 -17.55
N ASN A 424 1.06 -15.71 -18.47
CA ASN A 424 0.98 -14.30 -18.09
C ASN A 424 -0.34 -14.04 -17.35
N PRO A 425 -0.34 -13.94 -16.00
CA PRO A 425 -1.58 -13.75 -15.28
C PRO A 425 -2.20 -12.41 -15.67
N SER A 426 -3.44 -12.45 -16.10
CA SER A 426 -4.22 -11.25 -16.39
C SER A 426 -5.67 -11.47 -15.98
N TYR A 427 -6.27 -10.45 -15.36
CA TYR A 427 -7.69 -10.51 -15.01
C TYR A 427 -8.34 -9.13 -15.07
N ASN A 428 -9.66 -9.14 -15.23
CA ASN A 428 -10.51 -8.00 -15.01
C ASN A 428 -11.52 -8.33 -13.91
N ARG A 429 -11.84 -7.34 -13.09
CA ARG A 429 -12.83 -7.46 -12.03
C ARG A 429 -13.73 -6.23 -12.03
N ASN A 430 -15.03 -6.45 -12.09
CA ASN A 430 -16.05 -5.43 -11.93
C ASN A 430 -16.85 -5.73 -10.67
N GLN A 431 -17.01 -4.73 -9.82
CA GLN A 431 -17.87 -4.81 -8.66
C GLN A 431 -18.88 -3.66 -8.70
N VAL A 432 -20.14 -3.98 -8.46
CA VAL A 432 -21.21 -2.99 -8.29
C VAL A 432 -21.93 -3.30 -7.00
N TYR A 433 -22.24 -2.28 -6.22
CA TYR A 433 -22.99 -2.47 -4.96
C TYR A 433 -23.96 -1.34 -4.69
N LEU A 434 -25.00 -1.69 -3.98
CA LEU A 434 -25.91 -0.77 -3.28
C LEU A 434 -25.75 -1.02 -1.77
N GLY A 435 -25.73 0.03 -0.98
CA GLY A 435 -25.54 -0.10 0.46
C GLY A 435 -26.19 1.01 1.27
N VAL A 436 -26.20 0.77 2.56
CA VAL A 436 -26.64 1.75 3.56
C VAL A 436 -25.56 1.84 4.63
N ARG A 437 -25.23 3.06 5.04
CA ARG A 437 -24.27 3.35 6.10
C ARG A 437 -24.92 4.13 7.22
N GLY A 438 -24.82 3.57 8.45
CA GLY A 438 -25.10 4.29 9.69
C GLY A 438 -23.82 4.87 10.28
N THR A 439 -23.90 6.11 10.82
CA THR A 439 -22.77 6.80 11.47
C THR A 439 -23.20 7.39 12.80
N TYR A 440 -22.29 7.38 13.79
CA TYR A 440 -22.49 7.97 15.13
C TYR A 440 -21.42 9.00 15.44
#